data_83d674611eee253c0777f70b7385c9c2
#
_entry.id   83d674611eee253c0777f70b7385c9c2
#
_cell.length_a   1.000
_cell.length_b   1.000
_cell.length_c   1.000
_cell.angle_alpha   90.00
_cell.angle_beta   90.00
_cell.angle_gamma   90.00
#
_symmetry.space_group_name_H-M   'P 1'
#
loop_
_entity.id
_entity.type
_entity.pdbx_description
1 polymer ?
#
loop_
_entity_poly.entity_id
_entity_poly.type
_entity_poly.pdbx_seq_one_letter_code
_entity_poly.pdbx_strand_id
1 'polypeptide(L)'
;MTTGNPHERASKIFVLTLSLCLEGTNKRFEFLKDQGRIYPCYETPEELERKRKLQLAAGGKQVYDRSALKLTDQEKRDFENEGRKPHWRFLMNSERIKWNDILKGDIEIDLTSLSDPVLFREDGVPLYTFSSAVDDIDFNVTNVIRGDDHISNTAVQIELINAFDKNNLVF
;
A
#
# COMPACT_ATOMS: atom_id res chain seq x y z
N MET A 1 16.12 20.01 -39.29
CA MET A 1 16.14 18.58 -38.88
C MET A 1 16.96 18.50 -37.59
N THR A 2 16.32 18.52 -36.46
CA THR A 2 16.97 18.46 -35.12
C THR A 2 17.05 16.99 -34.68
N THR A 3 18.22 16.39 -34.87
CA THR A 3 18.58 15.07 -34.40
C THR A 3 18.89 15.18 -32.89
N GLY A 4 17.86 15.19 -32.06
CA GLY A 4 18.06 15.07 -30.62
C GLY A 4 18.49 13.65 -30.25
N ASN A 5 19.53 13.55 -29.42
CA ASN A 5 20.11 12.30 -28.95
C ASN A 5 19.02 11.45 -28.26
N PRO A 6 18.81 10.19 -28.67
CA PRO A 6 17.79 9.32 -28.10
C PRO A 6 17.94 9.09 -26.56
N HIS A 7 19.16 9.15 -26.03
CA HIS A 7 19.43 9.05 -24.59
C HIS A 7 18.93 10.28 -23.79
N GLU A 8 18.93 11.46 -24.42
CA GLU A 8 18.46 12.69 -23.78
C GLU A 8 16.93 12.76 -23.73
N ARG A 9 16.23 12.15 -24.68
CA ARG A 9 14.77 12.00 -24.66
C ARG A 9 14.32 10.98 -23.61
N ALA A 10 15.01 9.85 -23.49
CA ALA A 10 14.71 8.81 -22.52
C ALA A 10 14.87 9.33 -21.09
N SER A 11 15.92 10.10 -20.79
CA SER A 11 16.14 10.66 -19.46
C SER A 11 15.10 11.73 -19.10
N LYS A 12 14.67 12.56 -20.06
CA LYS A 12 13.62 13.57 -19.80
C LYS A 12 12.24 12.94 -19.55
N ILE A 13 11.90 11.87 -20.28
CA ILE A 13 10.65 11.12 -20.06
C ILE A 13 10.68 10.46 -18.69
N PHE A 14 11.78 9.84 -18.30
CA PHE A 14 11.93 9.19 -17.01
C PHE A 14 11.80 10.18 -15.83
N VAL A 15 12.44 11.35 -15.92
CA VAL A 15 12.36 12.40 -14.87
C VAL A 15 10.94 12.99 -14.78
N LEU A 16 10.27 13.23 -15.93
CA LEU A 16 8.90 13.72 -15.95
C LEU A 16 7.91 12.70 -15.35
N THR A 17 8.05 11.43 -15.70
CA THR A 17 7.21 10.35 -15.16
C THR A 17 7.38 10.23 -13.64
N LEU A 18 8.63 10.26 -13.15
CA LEU A 18 8.92 10.19 -11.72
C LEU A 18 8.32 11.39 -10.95
N SER A 19 8.41 12.60 -11.50
CA SER A 19 7.87 13.81 -10.89
C SER A 19 6.34 13.80 -10.83
N LEU A 20 5.67 13.36 -11.89
CA LEU A 20 4.21 13.22 -11.94
C LEU A 20 3.72 12.16 -10.97
N CYS A 21 4.40 11.02 -10.89
CA CYS A 21 4.10 9.95 -9.94
C CYS A 21 4.20 10.43 -8.49
N LEU A 22 5.23 11.20 -8.14
CA LEU A 22 5.41 11.72 -6.78
C LEU A 22 4.28 12.69 -6.37
N GLU A 23 3.86 13.55 -7.29
CA GLU A 23 2.78 14.51 -7.02
C GLU A 23 1.43 13.80 -6.86
N GLY A 24 1.11 12.83 -7.73
CA GLY A 24 -0.07 11.98 -7.63
C GLY A 24 -0.06 11.13 -6.35
N THR A 25 1.09 10.57 -6.00
CA THR A 25 1.33 9.79 -4.78
C THR A 25 1.01 10.59 -3.53
N ASN A 26 1.54 11.83 -3.42
CA ASN A 26 1.32 12.68 -2.25
C ASN A 26 -0.16 13.09 -2.12
N LYS A 27 -0.81 13.46 -3.21
CA LYS A 27 -2.26 13.81 -3.19
C LYS A 27 -3.11 12.64 -2.70
N ARG A 28 -2.82 11.43 -3.15
CA ARG A 28 -3.55 10.23 -2.73
C ARG A 28 -3.22 9.80 -1.31
N PHE A 29 -2.00 10.02 -0.85
CA PHE A 29 -1.63 9.82 0.55
C PHE A 29 -2.48 10.71 1.46
N GLU A 30 -2.51 12.03 1.21
CA GLU A 30 -3.31 12.96 2.01
C GLU A 30 -4.81 12.63 1.92
N PHE A 31 -5.31 12.25 0.74
CA PHE A 31 -6.68 11.80 0.58
C PHE A 31 -7.02 10.61 1.48
N LEU A 32 -6.19 9.56 1.49
CA LEU A 32 -6.42 8.40 2.36
C LEU A 32 -6.33 8.75 3.84
N LYS A 33 -5.46 9.69 4.20
CA LYS A 33 -5.31 10.18 5.56
C LYS A 33 -6.56 10.94 6.03
N ASP A 34 -7.10 11.82 5.21
CA ASP A 34 -8.32 12.55 5.49
C ASP A 34 -9.55 11.63 5.61
N GLN A 35 -9.56 10.54 4.84
CA GLN A 35 -10.59 9.49 4.91
C GLN A 35 -10.38 8.53 6.11
N GLY A 36 -9.30 8.68 6.88
CA GLY A 36 -8.97 7.76 7.97
C GLY A 36 -8.62 6.34 7.49
N ARG A 37 -8.24 6.18 6.21
CA ARG A 37 -7.90 4.88 5.62
C ARG A 37 -6.44 4.52 5.77
N ILE A 38 -5.61 5.44 6.26
CA ILE A 38 -4.23 5.14 6.67
C ILE A 38 -4.00 5.64 8.08
N TYR A 39 -3.12 4.96 8.78
CA TYR A 39 -2.78 5.28 10.16
C TYR A 39 -1.29 5.11 10.45
N PRO A 40 -0.72 5.96 11.36
CA PRO A 40 0.69 5.91 11.70
C PRO A 40 0.99 4.75 12.65
N CYS A 41 2.09 4.06 12.40
CA CYS A 41 2.64 2.99 13.22
C CYS A 41 4.08 3.32 13.60
N TYR A 42 4.44 3.14 14.85
CA TYR A 42 5.75 3.51 15.41
C TYR A 42 6.59 2.30 15.84
N GLU A 43 6.07 1.08 15.65
CA GLU A 43 6.79 -0.14 16.00
C GLU A 43 8.04 -0.32 15.15
N THR A 44 9.15 -0.68 15.80
CA THR A 44 10.38 -1.05 15.11
C THR A 44 10.28 -2.44 14.46
N PRO A 45 11.16 -2.75 13.49
CA PRO A 45 11.21 -4.09 12.90
C PRO A 45 11.38 -5.20 13.94
N GLU A 46 12.18 -4.95 15.00
CA GLU A 46 12.43 -5.91 16.08
C GLU A 46 11.16 -6.12 16.94
N GLU A 47 10.43 -5.05 17.23
CA GLU A 47 9.16 -5.12 17.97
C GLU A 47 8.11 -5.91 17.18
N LEU A 48 8.00 -5.67 15.87
CA LEU A 48 7.10 -6.40 14.98
C LEU A 48 7.48 -7.88 14.89
N GLU A 49 8.77 -8.19 14.76
CA GLU A 49 9.26 -9.57 14.70
C GLU A 49 8.99 -10.32 16.02
N ARG A 50 9.17 -9.64 17.15
CA ARG A 50 8.82 -10.22 18.46
C ARG A 50 7.34 -10.53 18.57
N LYS A 51 6.47 -9.61 18.14
CA LYS A 51 5.01 -9.84 18.10
C LYS A 51 4.66 -11.05 17.23
N ARG A 52 5.24 -11.18 16.04
CA ARG A 52 5.03 -12.32 15.14
C ARG A 52 5.44 -13.65 15.78
N LYS A 53 6.58 -13.68 16.45
CA LYS A 53 7.05 -14.89 17.15
C LYS A 53 6.11 -15.30 18.27
N LEU A 54 5.60 -14.34 19.03
CA LEU A 54 4.62 -14.61 20.10
C LEU A 54 3.30 -15.13 19.53
N GLN A 55 2.79 -14.55 18.45
CA GLN A 55 1.58 -15.04 17.77
C GLN A 55 1.77 -16.48 17.26
N LEU A 56 2.91 -16.78 16.66
CA LEU A 56 3.22 -18.12 16.17
C LEU A 56 3.32 -19.13 17.32
N ALA A 57 4.00 -18.77 18.42
CA ALA A 57 4.11 -19.62 19.60
C ALA A 57 2.75 -19.91 20.26
N ALA A 58 1.79 -18.99 20.16
CA ALA A 58 0.43 -19.15 20.62
C ALA A 58 -0.48 -19.92 19.62
N GLY A 59 0.07 -20.43 18.50
CA GLY A 59 -0.70 -21.14 17.46
C GLY A 59 -1.60 -20.22 16.63
N GLY A 60 -1.42 -18.90 16.72
CA GLY A 60 -2.21 -17.91 15.99
C GLY A 60 -1.67 -17.61 14.59
N LYS A 61 -2.48 -16.88 13.80
CA LYS A 61 -2.05 -16.35 12.50
C LYS A 61 -1.10 -15.15 12.72
N GLN A 62 -0.09 -15.01 11.88
CA GLN A 62 0.83 -13.87 11.89
C GLN A 62 0.19 -12.64 11.21
N VAL A 63 -0.87 -12.12 11.78
CA VAL A 63 -1.58 -10.95 11.29
C VAL A 63 -1.30 -9.77 12.21
N TYR A 64 -1.05 -8.59 11.65
CA TYR A 64 -0.83 -7.39 12.45
C TYR A 64 -2.07 -7.08 13.30
N ASP A 65 -1.86 -6.88 14.58
CA ASP A 65 -2.91 -6.77 15.61
C ASP A 65 -3.61 -5.40 15.66
N ARG A 66 -3.25 -4.49 14.74
CA ARG A 66 -3.75 -3.10 14.70
C ARG A 66 -3.55 -2.33 16.00
N SER A 67 -2.53 -2.70 16.79
CA SER A 67 -2.25 -2.04 18.07
C SER A 67 -2.02 -0.53 17.93
N ALA A 68 -1.45 -0.09 16.80
CA ALA A 68 -1.22 1.34 16.53
C ALA A 68 -2.52 2.18 16.45
N LEU A 69 -3.67 1.58 16.12
CA LEU A 69 -4.97 2.28 16.14
C LEU A 69 -5.44 2.64 17.57
N LYS A 70 -4.86 2.00 18.57
CA LYS A 70 -5.23 2.22 19.99
C LYS A 70 -4.34 3.27 20.66
N LEU A 71 -3.29 3.74 19.97
CA LEU A 71 -2.39 4.73 20.52
C LEU A 71 -3.10 6.06 20.73
N THR A 72 -2.94 6.60 21.93
CA THR A 72 -3.37 7.95 22.27
C THR A 72 -2.47 8.99 21.57
N ASP A 73 -2.95 10.21 21.42
CA ASP A 73 -2.14 11.29 20.85
C ASP A 73 -0.93 11.63 21.73
N GLN A 74 -0.98 11.34 23.03
CA GLN A 74 0.16 11.52 23.92
C GLN A 74 1.25 10.48 23.60
N GLU A 75 0.89 9.19 23.49
CA GLU A 75 1.83 8.12 23.15
C GLU A 75 2.49 8.34 21.78
N LYS A 76 1.73 8.83 20.80
CA LYS A 76 2.30 9.20 19.48
C LYS A 76 3.36 10.30 19.63
N ARG A 77 3.05 11.36 20.38
CA ARG A 77 4.02 12.44 20.66
C ARG A 77 5.26 11.94 21.40
N ASP A 78 5.08 11.02 22.35
CA ASP A 78 6.19 10.44 23.12
C ASP A 78 7.13 9.66 22.19
N PHE A 79 6.60 8.84 21.26
CA PHE A 79 7.41 8.18 20.23
C PHE A 79 8.13 9.16 19.32
N GLU A 80 7.48 10.24 18.90
CA GLU A 80 8.10 11.29 18.08
C GLU A 80 9.22 12.02 18.83
N ASN A 81 9.04 12.28 20.12
CA ASN A 81 10.06 12.87 20.99
C ASN A 81 11.27 11.93 21.20
N GLU A 82 11.06 10.60 21.16
CA GLU A 82 12.12 9.59 21.13
C GLU A 82 12.86 9.53 19.78
N GLY A 83 12.43 10.32 18.79
CA GLY A 83 13.00 10.35 17.45
C GLY A 83 12.45 9.27 16.51
N ARG A 84 11.40 8.54 16.90
CA ARG A 84 10.75 7.57 16.03
C ARG A 84 9.92 8.30 14.97
N LYS A 85 10.04 7.85 13.73
CA LYS A 85 9.20 8.30 12.62
C LYS A 85 8.16 7.25 12.31
N PRO A 86 6.90 7.63 12.03
CA PRO A 86 5.89 6.65 11.70
C PRO A 86 6.10 6.06 10.30
N HIS A 87 5.91 4.75 10.16
CA HIS A 87 5.51 4.15 8.91
C HIS A 87 3.99 4.13 8.83
N TRP A 88 3.42 4.13 7.62
CA TRP A 88 1.98 4.24 7.44
C TRP A 88 1.38 2.96 6.89
N ARG A 89 0.34 2.46 7.56
CA ARG A 89 -0.40 1.28 7.13
C ARG A 89 -1.77 1.67 6.58
N PHE A 90 -2.21 0.91 5.59
CA PHE A 90 -3.56 1.02 5.04
C PHE A 90 -4.53 0.20 5.88
N LEU A 91 -5.60 0.84 6.34
CA LEU A 91 -6.68 0.19 7.05
C LEU A 91 -7.62 -0.51 6.07
N MET A 92 -7.52 -1.82 5.99
CA MET A 92 -8.45 -2.64 5.20
C MET A 92 -9.77 -2.76 5.95
N ASN A 93 -10.87 -2.32 5.33
CA ASN A 93 -12.21 -2.32 5.93
C ASN A 93 -13.06 -3.50 5.46
N SER A 94 -12.82 -4.01 4.26
CA SER A 94 -13.54 -5.15 3.73
C SER A 94 -13.12 -6.44 4.44
N GLU A 95 -14.09 -7.32 4.69
CA GLU A 95 -13.78 -8.65 5.19
C GLU A 95 -13.30 -9.56 4.07
N ARG A 96 -13.90 -9.42 2.89
CA ARG A 96 -13.63 -10.24 1.72
C ARG A 96 -13.61 -9.42 0.45
N ILE A 97 -12.71 -9.76 -0.44
CA ILE A 97 -12.64 -9.21 -1.80
C ILE A 97 -12.90 -10.33 -2.80
N LYS A 98 -13.75 -10.03 -3.77
CA LYS A 98 -14.09 -10.90 -4.89
C LYS A 98 -13.81 -10.21 -6.20
N TRP A 99 -13.25 -10.96 -7.14
CA TRP A 99 -13.10 -10.49 -8.52
C TRP A 99 -13.16 -11.67 -9.47
N ASN A 100 -13.42 -11.40 -10.75
CA ASN A 100 -13.33 -12.40 -11.80
C ASN A 100 -11.98 -12.27 -12.50
N ASP A 101 -11.14 -13.30 -12.35
CA ASP A 101 -9.86 -13.40 -13.06
C ASP A 101 -10.09 -14.04 -14.42
N ILE A 102 -9.49 -13.49 -15.47
CA ILE A 102 -9.71 -13.94 -16.85
C ILE A 102 -9.31 -15.43 -17.06
N LEU A 103 -8.29 -15.88 -16.34
CA LEU A 103 -7.75 -17.24 -16.49
C LEU A 103 -8.29 -18.21 -15.44
N LYS A 104 -8.52 -17.72 -14.20
CA LYS A 104 -8.89 -18.54 -13.04
C LYS A 104 -10.38 -18.51 -12.71
N GLY A 105 -11.13 -17.58 -13.31
CA GLY A 105 -12.54 -17.35 -12.97
C GLY A 105 -12.71 -16.61 -11.66
N ASP A 106 -13.76 -16.94 -10.90
CA ASP A 106 -14.09 -16.21 -9.66
C ASP A 106 -13.11 -16.54 -8.54
N ILE A 107 -12.47 -15.50 -8.02
CA ILE A 107 -11.56 -15.56 -6.89
C ILE A 107 -12.17 -14.79 -5.71
N GLU A 108 -12.05 -15.36 -4.52
CA GLU A 108 -12.46 -14.73 -3.26
C GLU A 108 -11.32 -14.84 -2.25
N ILE A 109 -10.93 -13.71 -1.63
CA ILE A 109 -9.90 -13.65 -0.60
C ILE A 109 -10.48 -13.04 0.68
N ASP A 110 -10.23 -13.73 1.80
CA ASP A 110 -10.51 -13.25 3.16
C ASP A 110 -9.40 -12.28 3.61
N LEU A 111 -9.69 -10.99 3.62
CA LEU A 111 -8.75 -9.94 4.02
C LEU A 111 -8.48 -9.95 5.53
N THR A 112 -9.34 -10.56 6.34
CA THR A 112 -9.10 -10.68 7.79
C THR A 112 -7.93 -11.60 8.12
N SER A 113 -7.52 -12.42 7.15
CA SER A 113 -6.34 -13.28 7.25
C SER A 113 -5.04 -12.58 6.84
N LEU A 114 -5.11 -11.36 6.33
CA LEU A 114 -3.98 -10.55 5.89
C LEU A 114 -3.71 -9.41 6.88
N SER A 115 -2.45 -9.02 6.96
CA SER A 115 -2.07 -7.81 7.71
C SER A 115 -2.37 -6.57 6.91
N ASP A 116 -2.80 -5.49 7.57
CA ASP A 116 -2.85 -4.16 6.96
C ASP A 116 -1.48 -3.84 6.34
N PRO A 117 -1.40 -3.58 5.03
CA PRO A 117 -0.13 -3.40 4.35
C PRO A 117 0.52 -2.07 4.74
N VAL A 118 1.84 -2.06 4.83
CA VAL A 118 2.58 -0.80 4.90
C VAL A 118 2.56 -0.16 3.51
N LEU A 119 2.12 1.08 3.43
CA LEU A 119 2.12 1.86 2.19
C LEU A 119 3.30 2.82 2.09
N PHE A 120 3.73 3.37 3.24
CA PHE A 120 4.88 4.28 3.32
C PHE A 120 5.80 3.86 4.45
N ARG A 121 7.09 3.91 4.19
CA ARG A 121 8.12 3.72 5.20
C ARG A 121 8.30 4.98 6.04
N GLU A 122 9.04 4.87 7.14
CA GLU A 122 9.40 5.97 8.04
C GLU A 122 10.20 7.11 7.37
N ASP A 123 10.89 6.82 6.27
CA ASP A 123 11.60 7.81 5.44
C ASP A 123 10.68 8.53 4.44
N GLY A 124 9.37 8.23 4.45
CA GLY A 124 8.37 8.81 3.54
C GLY A 124 8.36 8.18 2.14
N VAL A 125 9.15 7.12 1.92
CA VAL A 125 9.19 6.43 0.64
C VAL A 125 7.98 5.51 0.50
N PRO A 126 7.16 5.66 -0.57
CA PRO A 126 6.04 4.76 -0.83
C PRO A 126 6.53 3.36 -1.20
N LEU A 127 5.81 2.34 -0.75
CA LEU A 127 6.07 0.96 -1.12
C LEU A 127 5.32 0.58 -2.40
N TYR A 128 5.79 -0.50 -3.03
CA TYR A 128 5.28 -1.01 -4.31
C TYR A 128 3.75 -1.10 -4.38
N THR A 129 3.11 -1.64 -3.34
CA THR A 129 1.65 -1.82 -3.30
C THR A 129 0.90 -0.50 -3.51
N PHE A 130 1.40 0.59 -2.94
CA PHE A 130 0.79 1.91 -3.11
C PHE A 130 1.15 2.52 -4.46
N SER A 131 2.45 2.54 -4.80
CA SER A 131 2.92 3.17 -6.04
C SER A 131 2.28 2.54 -7.28
N SER A 132 2.22 1.19 -7.34
CA SER A 132 1.61 0.51 -8.47
C SER A 132 0.10 0.79 -8.59
N ALA A 133 -0.64 0.84 -7.48
CA ALA A 133 -2.06 1.17 -7.52
C ALA A 133 -2.30 2.62 -7.98
N VAL A 134 -1.44 3.55 -7.56
CA VAL A 134 -1.48 4.95 -8.01
C VAL A 134 -1.20 5.05 -9.51
N ASP A 135 -0.14 4.37 -10.00
CA ASP A 135 0.22 4.35 -11.41
C ASP A 135 -0.90 3.73 -12.26
N ASP A 136 -1.47 2.61 -11.83
CA ASP A 136 -2.57 1.95 -12.52
C ASP A 136 -3.78 2.88 -12.70
N ILE A 137 -4.09 3.69 -11.69
CA ILE A 137 -5.15 4.70 -11.75
C ILE A 137 -4.76 5.85 -12.70
N ASP A 138 -3.55 6.39 -12.58
CA ASP A 138 -3.13 7.58 -13.31
C ASP A 138 -2.94 7.30 -14.80
N PHE A 139 -2.50 6.11 -15.15
CA PHE A 139 -2.36 5.66 -16.53
C PHE A 139 -3.63 5.01 -17.10
N ASN A 140 -4.73 4.97 -16.33
CA ASN A 140 -5.98 4.31 -16.71
C ASN A 140 -5.75 2.87 -17.20
N VAL A 141 -4.95 2.11 -16.47
CA VAL A 141 -4.71 0.69 -16.74
C VAL A 141 -6.04 -0.04 -16.63
N THR A 142 -6.37 -0.86 -17.63
CA THR A 142 -7.62 -1.61 -17.67
C THR A 142 -7.44 -3.08 -17.33
N ASN A 143 -6.29 -3.64 -17.60
CA ASN A 143 -6.00 -5.06 -17.38
C ASN A 143 -4.63 -5.22 -16.71
N VAL A 144 -4.57 -6.03 -15.67
CA VAL A 144 -3.35 -6.34 -14.93
C VAL A 144 -2.99 -7.81 -15.13
N ILE A 145 -1.76 -8.07 -15.61
CA ILE A 145 -1.23 -9.43 -15.81
C ILE A 145 -0.13 -9.67 -14.78
N ARG A 146 -0.28 -10.70 -13.95
CA ARG A 146 0.70 -11.05 -12.92
C ARG A 146 0.70 -12.54 -12.58
N GLY A 147 1.75 -13.01 -11.89
CA GLY A 147 1.86 -14.38 -11.44
C GLY A 147 0.92 -14.71 -10.27
N ASP A 148 0.69 -16.00 -10.05
CA ASP A 148 -0.18 -16.54 -9.01
C ASP A 148 0.26 -16.20 -7.59
N ASP A 149 1.54 -15.97 -7.38
CA ASP A 149 2.13 -15.52 -6.11
C ASP A 149 1.64 -14.13 -5.68
N HIS A 150 1.04 -13.36 -6.60
CA HIS A 150 0.49 -12.04 -6.36
C HIS A 150 -1.03 -12.01 -6.07
N ILE A 151 -1.71 -13.13 -5.96
CA ILE A 151 -3.18 -13.17 -5.73
C ILE A 151 -3.57 -12.40 -4.46
N SER A 152 -2.87 -12.60 -3.35
CA SER A 152 -3.14 -11.84 -2.12
C SER A 152 -2.87 -10.34 -2.28
N ASN A 153 -1.82 -9.97 -3.03
CA ASN A 153 -1.53 -8.58 -3.35
C ASN A 153 -2.61 -7.95 -4.22
N THR A 154 -3.20 -8.73 -5.15
CA THR A 154 -4.34 -8.29 -5.98
C THR A 154 -5.52 -7.90 -5.10
N ALA A 155 -5.90 -8.73 -4.12
CA ALA A 155 -6.99 -8.41 -3.20
C ALA A 155 -6.74 -7.10 -2.43
N VAL A 156 -5.51 -6.90 -1.93
CA VAL A 156 -5.10 -5.65 -1.25
C VAL A 156 -5.16 -4.45 -2.19
N GLN A 157 -4.71 -4.58 -3.43
CA GLN A 157 -4.75 -3.50 -4.41
C GLN A 157 -6.18 -3.15 -4.83
N ILE A 158 -7.07 -4.12 -5.00
CA ILE A 158 -8.49 -3.87 -5.24
C ILE A 158 -9.09 -3.06 -4.10
N GLU A 159 -8.83 -3.45 -2.84
CA GLU A 159 -9.31 -2.72 -1.67
C GLU A 159 -8.77 -1.29 -1.62
N LEU A 160 -7.49 -1.10 -1.97
CA LEU A 160 -6.86 0.21 -2.05
C LEU A 160 -7.44 1.08 -3.17
N ILE A 161 -7.66 0.51 -4.36
CA ILE A 161 -8.25 1.21 -5.51
C ILE A 161 -9.70 1.59 -5.23
N ASN A 162 -10.46 0.71 -4.57
CA ASN A 162 -11.82 1.00 -4.13
C ASN A 162 -11.86 2.18 -3.14
N ALA A 163 -10.84 2.33 -2.29
CA ALA A 163 -10.74 3.46 -1.38
C ALA A 163 -10.55 4.81 -2.11
N PHE A 164 -10.14 4.79 -3.38
CA PHE A 164 -10.05 5.98 -4.25
C PHE A 164 -11.29 6.18 -5.14
N ASP A 165 -12.37 5.44 -4.91
CA ASP A 165 -13.59 5.46 -5.74
C ASP A 165 -13.32 5.19 -7.24
N LYS A 166 -12.33 4.32 -7.55
CA LYS A 166 -11.91 3.96 -8.91
C LYS A 166 -12.08 2.46 -9.17
N ASN A 167 -13.18 2.05 -9.77
CA ASN A 167 -13.55 0.64 -9.95
C ASN A 167 -13.42 0.12 -11.39
N ASN A 168 -12.48 0.60 -12.19
CA ASN A 168 -12.41 0.27 -13.63
C ASN A 168 -11.29 -0.72 -14.01
N LEU A 169 -10.68 -1.42 -13.03
CA LEU A 169 -9.61 -2.39 -13.31
C LEU A 169 -10.16 -3.81 -13.44
N VAL A 170 -9.67 -4.53 -14.44
CA VAL A 170 -9.90 -5.96 -14.66
C VAL A 170 -8.59 -6.71 -14.36
N PHE A 171 -8.66 -7.74 -13.57
CA PHE A 171 -7.53 -8.57 -13.17
C PHE A 171 -7.56 -9.93 -13.87
#